data_375afd1ea6629b5352ab7ca83e340630
#
_entry.id   375afd1ea6629b5352ab7ca83e340630
#
_cell.length_a   1.000
_cell.length_b   1.000
_cell.length_c   1.000
_cell.angle_alpha   90.00
_cell.angle_beta   90.00
_cell.angle_gamma   90.00
#
_symmetry.space_group_name_H-M   'P 1'
#
loop_
_entity.id
_entity.type
_entity.pdbx_description
1 polymer ?
#
loop_
_entity_poly.entity_id
_entity_poly.type
_entity_poly.pdbx_seq_one_letter_code
_entity_poly.pdbx_strand_id
1 'polypeptide(L)'
;MRQNFKIYASEQGKISSPRSVRISSSGAGGISCETDKICAPERGKILSKALAAFLLAAACHLGAADLFVAAQTPLLNKAGGKEIAKLHVGAKLQVLKDGKDYVQVRYAGFVPEGSNVSYARLGILEQDLQAQNAKSLKTLKTVKDDYDNEWANVTIDGYVAKLAVTDDAAKIYDAGENLFKERCGSCHALHGYDEFNVNVWPSVVETMIQNSGLQPDEYETLVRFLQSKAPVE
;
A
#
# COMPACT_ATOMS: atom_id res chain seq x y z
N MET A 1 21.74 28.56 -10.76
CA MET A 1 22.32 28.34 -9.45
C MET A 1 22.21 26.87 -9.11
N ARG A 2 23.35 26.17 -8.99
CA ARG A 2 23.39 24.73 -8.64
C ARG A 2 23.46 24.64 -7.12
N GLN A 3 22.47 24.04 -6.48
CA GLN A 3 22.54 23.70 -5.06
C GLN A 3 22.96 22.24 -4.89
N ASN A 4 24.13 22.08 -4.24
CA ASN A 4 24.67 20.77 -3.86
C ASN A 4 23.94 20.23 -2.63
N PHE A 5 23.29 19.10 -2.77
CA PHE A 5 22.82 18.30 -1.62
C PHE A 5 23.99 17.51 -1.04
N LYS A 6 24.42 17.86 0.17
CA LYS A 6 25.33 17.06 1.00
C LYS A 6 24.53 15.99 1.73
N ILE A 7 24.84 14.74 1.41
CA ILE A 7 24.34 13.56 2.12
C ILE A 7 25.17 13.42 3.41
N TYR A 8 24.53 13.50 4.56
CA TYR A 8 25.13 13.11 5.84
C TYR A 8 24.96 11.61 6.04
N ALA A 9 26.06 10.88 6.00
CA ALA A 9 26.14 9.51 6.46
C ALA A 9 26.37 9.52 7.98
N SER A 10 25.45 8.97 8.77
CA SER A 10 25.64 8.73 10.20
C SER A 10 26.01 7.28 10.48
N GLU A 11 26.94 7.14 11.39
CA GLU A 11 27.71 5.95 11.75
C GLU A 11 26.89 4.76 12.25
N GLN A 12 27.39 3.59 11.90
CA GLN A 12 26.88 2.28 12.31
C GLN A 12 27.17 1.98 13.78
N GLY A 13 26.12 1.87 14.59
CA GLY A 13 26.18 1.23 15.90
C GLY A 13 26.18 -0.29 15.79
N LYS A 14 27.27 -0.94 16.23
CA LYS A 14 27.38 -2.39 16.39
C LYS A 14 26.39 -2.90 17.42
N ILE A 15 25.48 -3.77 17.00
CA ILE A 15 24.64 -4.55 17.91
C ILE A 15 25.10 -6.01 17.87
N SER A 16 25.50 -6.49 19.04
CA SER A 16 25.97 -7.84 19.33
C SER A 16 24.86 -8.90 19.19
N SER A 17 25.25 -10.02 18.59
CA SER A 17 24.47 -11.23 18.38
C SER A 17 24.00 -11.88 19.70
N PRO A 18 22.75 -12.37 19.80
CA PRO A 18 22.35 -13.23 20.91
C PRO A 18 22.64 -14.70 20.62
N ARG A 19 23.08 -15.38 21.69
CA ARG A 19 23.50 -16.77 21.81
C ARG A 19 22.45 -17.77 21.29
N SER A 20 22.95 -18.77 20.59
CA SER A 20 22.24 -20.02 20.26
C SER A 20 21.91 -20.82 21.52
N VAL A 21 20.64 -21.16 21.70
CA VAL A 21 20.18 -22.15 22.69
C VAL A 21 20.13 -23.51 21.99
N ARG A 22 20.96 -24.45 22.46
CA ARG A 22 20.86 -25.88 22.10
C ARG A 22 19.73 -26.51 22.91
N ILE A 23 18.81 -27.17 22.22
CA ILE A 23 17.85 -28.08 22.84
C ILE A 23 18.31 -29.51 22.50
N SER A 24 18.69 -30.24 23.53
CA SER A 24 19.05 -31.67 23.48
C SER A 24 17.80 -32.53 23.39
N SER A 25 17.77 -33.43 22.41
CA SER A 25 16.79 -34.50 22.31
C SER A 25 17.24 -35.72 23.12
N SER A 26 16.40 -36.22 24.03
CA SER A 26 16.50 -37.56 24.58
C SER A 26 15.09 -38.15 24.73
N GLY A 27 14.89 -39.37 24.26
CA GLY A 27 13.70 -40.14 24.58
C GLY A 27 13.31 -41.12 23.48
N ALA A 28 13.96 -42.30 23.52
CA ALA A 28 13.58 -43.45 22.74
C ALA A 28 12.30 -44.09 23.31
N GLY A 29 11.41 -44.55 22.44
CA GLY A 29 10.30 -45.41 22.79
C GLY A 29 9.92 -46.26 21.57
N GLY A 30 10.54 -47.44 21.47
CA GLY A 30 10.21 -48.40 20.44
C GLY A 30 8.89 -49.11 20.79
N ILE A 31 8.07 -49.32 19.78
CA ILE A 31 7.01 -50.38 19.81
C ILE A 31 7.17 -51.18 18.54
N SER A 32 7.61 -52.43 18.73
CA SER A 32 7.58 -53.52 17.74
C SER A 32 6.15 -54.01 17.59
N CYS A 33 5.68 -54.25 16.40
CA CYS A 33 4.54 -55.14 16.17
C CYS A 33 4.84 -56.06 15.00
N GLU A 34 4.64 -57.32 15.32
CA GLU A 34 4.96 -58.52 14.58
C GLU A 34 4.08 -58.74 13.36
N THR A 35 4.64 -59.50 12.46
CA THR A 35 4.13 -60.16 11.27
C THR A 35 2.77 -60.82 11.42
N ASP A 36 1.90 -60.68 10.39
CA ASP A 36 1.31 -61.88 9.79
C ASP A 36 0.84 -61.64 8.34
N LYS A 37 1.18 -62.61 7.53
CA LYS A 37 0.83 -62.82 6.12
C LYS A 37 -0.67 -62.83 5.92
N ILE A 38 -1.15 -62.48 4.75
CA ILE A 38 -2.01 -63.34 3.88
C ILE A 38 -2.54 -62.50 2.67
N CYS A 39 -2.41 -63.12 1.48
CA CYS A 39 -3.16 -63.01 0.23
C CYS A 39 -3.07 -61.78 -0.65
N ALA A 40 -2.36 -61.95 -1.74
CA ALA A 40 -2.68 -61.29 -3.00
C ALA A 40 -3.92 -61.94 -3.67
N PRO A 41 -4.67 -61.17 -4.44
CA PRO A 41 -4.87 -61.53 -5.85
C PRO A 41 -4.68 -60.38 -6.84
N GLU A 42 -3.98 -60.74 -7.92
CA GLU A 42 -4.17 -60.48 -9.33
C GLU A 42 -4.78 -59.14 -9.84
N ARG A 43 -3.94 -58.44 -10.63
CA ARG A 43 -4.19 -57.83 -11.95
C ARG A 43 -5.47 -57.03 -12.15
N GLY A 44 -5.24 -55.73 -12.26
CA GLY A 44 -6.11 -54.79 -12.98
C GLY A 44 -5.29 -53.60 -13.52
N LYS A 45 -4.77 -53.75 -14.75
CA LYS A 45 -4.19 -52.67 -15.56
C LYS A 45 -5.30 -51.72 -15.98
N ILE A 46 -5.64 -50.74 -15.25
CA ILE A 46 -6.33 -49.53 -15.68
C ILE A 46 -6.25 -48.55 -14.48
N LEU A 47 -5.35 -47.62 -14.45
CA LEU A 47 -5.46 -46.30 -13.78
C LEU A 47 -4.11 -45.57 -13.76
N SER A 48 -3.50 -45.35 -14.92
CA SER A 48 -2.29 -44.56 -14.99
C SER A 48 -2.42 -43.26 -15.84
N LYS A 49 -3.65 -42.84 -16.15
CA LYS A 49 -3.89 -41.61 -16.92
C LYS A 49 -4.68 -40.51 -16.16
N ALA A 50 -5.12 -40.78 -14.93
CA ALA A 50 -5.88 -39.81 -14.14
C ALA A 50 -5.06 -39.03 -13.10
N LEU A 51 -3.83 -39.44 -12.80
CA LEU A 51 -3.00 -38.80 -11.77
C LEU A 51 -2.09 -37.67 -12.32
N ALA A 52 -1.93 -37.56 -13.63
CA ALA A 52 -1.10 -36.53 -14.24
C ALA A 52 -1.85 -35.19 -14.49
N ALA A 53 -3.17 -35.15 -14.41
CA ALA A 53 -3.98 -33.97 -14.65
C ALA A 53 -4.27 -33.12 -13.39
N PHE A 54 -3.92 -33.60 -12.19
CA PHE A 54 -4.21 -32.86 -10.94
C PHE A 54 -3.05 -32.04 -10.40
N LEU A 55 -1.86 -32.10 -11.03
CA LEU A 55 -0.66 -31.39 -10.60
C LEU A 55 -0.38 -30.07 -11.35
N LEU A 56 -1.25 -29.67 -12.28
CA LEU A 56 -1.05 -28.43 -13.05
C LEU A 56 -2.01 -27.29 -12.67
N ALA A 57 -2.78 -27.42 -11.61
CA ALA A 57 -3.73 -26.37 -11.16
C ALA A 57 -3.29 -25.66 -9.88
N ALA A 58 -2.05 -25.83 -9.42
CA ALA A 58 -1.43 -24.88 -8.52
C ALA A 58 -0.91 -23.69 -9.33
N ALA A 59 -1.80 -23.02 -10.07
CA ALA A 59 -1.54 -21.65 -10.52
C ALA A 59 -1.26 -20.84 -9.25
N CYS A 60 0.02 -20.56 -9.00
CA CYS A 60 0.45 -19.56 -8.05
C CYS A 60 -0.38 -18.31 -8.33
N HIS A 61 -1.39 -18.06 -7.50
CA HIS A 61 -1.90 -16.73 -7.32
C HIS A 61 -0.75 -15.97 -6.63
N LEU A 62 0.25 -15.55 -7.44
CA LEU A 62 1.09 -14.45 -7.02
C LEU A 62 0.11 -13.29 -6.83
N GLY A 63 -0.30 -13.08 -5.59
CA GLY A 63 -1.03 -11.89 -5.21
C GLY A 63 -0.22 -10.72 -5.76
N ALA A 64 -0.82 -9.90 -6.61
CA ALA A 64 -0.16 -8.72 -7.11
C ALA A 64 0.30 -7.94 -5.89
N ALA A 65 1.61 -7.67 -5.78
CA ALA A 65 2.15 -6.90 -4.67
C ALA A 65 1.54 -5.50 -4.72
N ASP A 66 1.12 -5.02 -3.55
CA ASP A 66 0.66 -3.64 -3.41
C ASP A 66 1.87 -2.74 -3.16
N LEU A 67 1.87 -1.57 -3.79
CA LEU A 67 2.78 -0.47 -3.50
C LEU A 67 2.00 0.73 -3.01
N PHE A 68 2.65 1.57 -2.23
CA PHE A 68 2.09 2.83 -1.72
C PHE A 68 2.96 3.99 -2.16
N VAL A 69 2.34 5.09 -2.55
CA VAL A 69 3.04 6.32 -2.93
C VAL A 69 3.69 6.93 -1.70
N ALA A 70 5.01 6.99 -1.68
CA ALA A 70 5.78 7.52 -0.55
C ALA A 70 5.98 9.04 -0.62
N ALA A 71 5.99 9.61 -1.83
CA ALA A 71 6.05 11.04 -2.09
C ALA A 71 5.21 11.37 -3.32
N GLN A 72 4.60 12.56 -3.36
CA GLN A 72 3.80 13.00 -4.51
C GLN A 72 4.57 12.80 -5.81
N THR A 73 3.95 12.12 -6.79
CA THR A 73 4.65 11.71 -8.01
C THR A 73 3.72 11.67 -9.22
N PRO A 74 4.23 11.91 -10.44
CA PRO A 74 3.43 11.74 -11.65
C PRO A 74 3.18 10.27 -11.96
N LEU A 75 1.94 9.95 -12.38
CA LEU A 75 1.62 8.72 -13.09
C LEU A 75 1.82 8.98 -14.57
N LEU A 76 2.66 8.17 -15.22
CA LEU A 76 3.08 8.35 -16.61
C LEU A 76 2.36 7.38 -17.54
N ASN A 77 2.11 7.77 -18.79
CA ASN A 77 1.49 6.90 -19.80
C ASN A 77 2.40 5.74 -20.26
N LYS A 78 3.72 5.88 -20.10
CA LYS A 78 4.77 4.87 -20.33
C LYS A 78 5.99 5.20 -19.49
N ALA A 79 6.91 4.27 -19.33
CA ALA A 79 8.17 4.51 -18.61
C ALA A 79 8.92 5.71 -19.22
N GLY A 80 9.18 6.75 -18.38
CA GLY A 80 9.78 8.01 -18.78
C GLY A 80 8.93 8.87 -19.74
N GLY A 81 7.62 8.60 -19.83
CA GLY A 81 6.70 9.27 -20.74
C GLY A 81 6.08 10.54 -20.19
N LYS A 82 4.90 10.89 -20.71
CA LYS A 82 4.14 12.07 -20.27
C LYS A 82 3.28 11.73 -19.06
N GLU A 83 3.12 12.69 -18.17
CA GLU A 83 2.19 12.63 -17.05
C GLU A 83 0.73 12.55 -17.56
N ILE A 84 -0.05 11.66 -16.98
CA ILE A 84 -1.49 11.50 -17.22
C ILE A 84 -2.32 11.77 -15.97
N ALA A 85 -1.70 11.65 -14.79
CA ALA A 85 -2.29 11.97 -13.50
C ALA A 85 -1.15 12.26 -12.50
N LYS A 86 -1.51 12.93 -11.41
CA LYS A 86 -0.67 13.11 -10.22
C LYS A 86 -1.14 12.14 -9.15
N LEU A 87 -0.22 11.41 -8.54
CA LEU A 87 -0.46 10.53 -7.40
C LEU A 87 -0.07 11.24 -6.11
N HIS A 88 -0.88 11.09 -5.07
CA HIS A 88 -0.68 11.67 -3.75
C HIS A 88 -0.15 10.64 -2.76
N VAL A 89 0.44 11.10 -1.68
CA VAL A 89 1.05 10.26 -0.63
C VAL A 89 0.02 9.28 -0.06
N GLY A 90 0.42 8.02 0.09
CA GLY A 90 -0.42 6.94 0.62
C GLY A 90 -1.32 6.26 -0.40
N ALA A 91 -1.42 6.77 -1.64
CA ALA A 91 -2.23 6.12 -2.68
C ALA A 91 -1.76 4.68 -2.90
N LYS A 92 -2.70 3.74 -2.86
CA LYS A 92 -2.45 2.31 -3.04
C LYS A 92 -2.44 1.93 -4.52
N LEU A 93 -1.40 1.24 -4.96
CA LEU A 93 -1.15 0.85 -6.34
C LEU A 93 -0.96 -0.66 -6.45
N GLN A 94 -1.69 -1.30 -7.34
CA GLN A 94 -1.49 -2.70 -7.70
C GLN A 94 -0.37 -2.82 -8.74
N VAL A 95 0.65 -3.63 -8.48
CA VAL A 95 1.73 -3.89 -9.43
C VAL A 95 1.21 -4.77 -10.57
N LEU A 96 1.34 -4.30 -11.81
CA LEU A 96 1.04 -5.05 -13.02
C LEU A 96 2.30 -5.68 -13.62
N LYS A 97 3.40 -4.91 -13.62
CA LYS A 97 4.69 -5.37 -14.15
C LYS A 97 5.81 -4.60 -13.48
N ASP A 98 6.76 -5.32 -12.91
CA ASP A 98 7.99 -4.72 -12.40
C ASP A 98 8.98 -4.44 -13.53
N GLY A 99 9.67 -3.30 -13.45
CA GLY A 99 10.70 -2.87 -14.38
C GLY A 99 11.94 -2.39 -13.61
N LYS A 100 12.95 -1.88 -14.32
CA LYS A 100 14.21 -1.45 -13.71
C LYS A 100 14.02 -0.17 -12.88
N ASP A 101 13.59 0.90 -13.50
CA ASP A 101 13.48 2.25 -12.89
C ASP A 101 12.02 2.67 -12.67
N TYR A 102 11.08 2.02 -13.38
CA TYR A 102 9.64 2.27 -13.32
C TYR A 102 8.89 0.97 -13.09
N VAL A 103 7.78 1.06 -12.37
CA VAL A 103 6.80 -0.03 -12.18
C VAL A 103 5.54 0.33 -12.97
N GLN A 104 5.02 -0.62 -13.74
CA GLN A 104 3.68 -0.50 -14.30
C GLN A 104 2.67 -0.87 -13.22
N VAL A 105 1.74 0.02 -12.98
CA VAL A 105 0.77 -0.08 -11.89
C VAL A 105 -0.65 0.18 -12.37
N ARG A 106 -1.60 -0.31 -11.60
CA ARG A 106 -3.01 0.06 -11.65
C ARG A 106 -3.40 0.77 -10.38
N TYR A 107 -3.99 1.92 -10.52
CA TYR A 107 -4.72 2.59 -9.46
C TYR A 107 -6.21 2.29 -9.59
N ALA A 108 -6.90 2.15 -8.45
CA ALA A 108 -8.37 2.05 -8.36
C ALA A 108 -8.87 2.92 -7.20
N GLY A 109 -9.96 3.64 -7.42
CA GLY A 109 -10.52 4.55 -6.42
C GLY A 109 -11.92 5.03 -6.81
N PHE A 110 -12.35 6.10 -6.16
CA PHE A 110 -13.68 6.69 -6.31
C PHE A 110 -13.58 8.15 -6.72
N VAL A 111 -14.39 8.56 -7.68
CA VAL A 111 -14.43 9.94 -8.21
C VAL A 111 -15.85 10.46 -8.07
N PRO A 112 -16.08 11.61 -7.42
CA PRO A 112 -17.38 12.27 -7.42
C PRO A 112 -17.79 12.68 -8.85
N GLU A 113 -19.07 12.73 -9.12
CA GLU A 113 -19.60 13.15 -10.42
C GLU A 113 -18.99 14.50 -10.85
N GLY A 114 -18.55 14.58 -12.10
CA GLY A 114 -17.96 15.79 -12.70
C GLY A 114 -16.54 16.14 -12.25
N SER A 115 -15.91 15.34 -11.36
CA SER A 115 -14.55 15.56 -10.87
C SER A 115 -13.50 14.81 -11.69
N ASN A 116 -12.23 15.23 -11.58
CA ASN A 116 -11.04 14.50 -12.03
C ASN A 116 -10.15 14.08 -10.85
N VAL A 117 -10.61 14.30 -9.61
CA VAL A 117 -9.92 13.91 -8.38
C VAL A 117 -10.49 12.59 -7.89
N SER A 118 -9.62 11.62 -7.63
CA SER A 118 -9.98 10.31 -7.12
C SER A 118 -9.53 10.15 -5.67
N TYR A 119 -10.36 9.49 -4.89
CA TYR A 119 -10.22 9.26 -3.47
C TYR A 119 -10.10 7.76 -3.17
N ALA A 120 -9.41 7.42 -2.07
CA ALA A 120 -9.19 6.03 -1.65
C ALA A 120 -10.50 5.31 -1.31
N ARG A 121 -11.44 6.01 -0.68
CA ARG A 121 -12.67 5.45 -0.12
C ARG A 121 -13.88 6.26 -0.56
N LEU A 122 -15.03 5.57 -0.73
CA LEU A 122 -16.31 6.20 -1.06
C LEU A 122 -16.74 7.17 0.07
N GLY A 123 -17.11 8.39 -0.30
CA GLY A 123 -17.55 9.42 0.65
C GLY A 123 -16.45 10.03 1.53
N ILE A 124 -15.22 9.55 1.43
CA ILE A 124 -14.07 10.04 2.20
C ILE A 124 -13.13 10.82 1.30
N LEU A 125 -12.85 12.08 1.67
CA LEU A 125 -12.00 13.00 0.89
C LEU A 125 -10.50 12.75 1.14
N GLU A 126 -10.10 11.49 1.11
CA GLU A 126 -8.72 11.01 1.18
C GLU A 126 -8.16 10.94 -0.23
N GLN A 127 -7.55 12.03 -0.67
CA GLN A 127 -7.13 12.22 -2.05
C GLN A 127 -5.95 11.31 -2.42
N ASP A 128 -6.14 10.48 -3.45
CA ASP A 128 -5.13 9.54 -3.96
C ASP A 128 -4.57 9.96 -5.30
N LEU A 129 -5.42 10.49 -6.19
CA LEU A 129 -5.02 10.76 -7.56
C LEU A 129 -5.77 11.96 -8.11
N GLN A 130 -5.07 12.80 -8.88
CA GLN A 130 -5.68 13.84 -9.71
C GLN A 130 -5.34 13.59 -11.17
N ALA A 131 -6.33 13.20 -11.98
CA ALA A 131 -6.15 12.99 -13.40
C ALA A 131 -6.02 14.33 -14.15
N GLN A 132 -5.13 14.40 -15.15
CA GLN A 132 -5.08 15.59 -16.01
C GLN A 132 -6.36 15.76 -16.84
N ASN A 133 -7.00 14.62 -17.18
CA ASN A 133 -8.27 14.60 -17.89
C ASN A 133 -9.16 13.51 -17.28
N ALA A 134 -10.36 13.86 -16.85
CA ALA A 134 -11.33 12.90 -16.31
C ALA A 134 -11.60 11.71 -17.27
N LYS A 135 -11.51 11.93 -18.59
CA LYS A 135 -11.70 10.87 -19.61
C LYS A 135 -10.59 9.80 -19.60
N SER A 136 -9.44 10.05 -18.95
CA SER A 136 -8.39 9.04 -18.79
C SER A 136 -8.72 8.01 -17.71
N LEU A 137 -9.68 8.30 -16.85
CA LEU A 137 -10.18 7.40 -15.83
C LEU A 137 -11.21 6.44 -16.43
N LYS A 138 -10.96 5.14 -16.33
CA LYS A 138 -11.90 4.11 -16.77
C LYS A 138 -12.92 3.84 -15.68
N THR A 139 -14.17 4.24 -15.90
CA THR A 139 -15.29 3.91 -15.00
C THR A 139 -15.61 2.43 -15.07
N LEU A 140 -15.69 1.78 -13.92
CA LEU A 140 -16.12 0.39 -13.76
C LEU A 140 -17.61 0.31 -13.44
N LYS A 141 -18.07 1.12 -12.49
CA LYS A 141 -19.48 1.22 -12.07
C LYS A 141 -19.75 2.57 -11.41
N THR A 142 -20.98 3.00 -11.43
CA THR A 142 -21.49 4.11 -10.60
C THR A 142 -21.98 3.55 -9.26
N VAL A 143 -21.70 4.24 -8.18
CA VAL A 143 -22.11 3.92 -6.81
C VAL A 143 -22.59 5.19 -6.13
N LYS A 144 -23.36 5.06 -5.05
CA LYS A 144 -23.78 6.19 -4.22
C LYS A 144 -23.13 6.08 -2.84
N ASP A 145 -22.81 7.23 -2.25
CA ASP A 145 -22.42 7.32 -0.85
C ASP A 145 -23.67 7.34 0.07
N ASP A 146 -23.44 7.45 1.37
CA ASP A 146 -24.51 7.45 2.39
C ASP A 146 -25.41 8.70 2.34
N TYR A 147 -25.02 9.71 1.55
CA TYR A 147 -25.77 10.95 1.31
C TYR A 147 -26.42 11.01 -0.08
N ASP A 148 -26.52 9.86 -0.78
CA ASP A 148 -27.07 9.74 -2.14
C ASP A 148 -26.25 10.48 -3.23
N ASN A 149 -25.05 10.97 -2.95
CA ASN A 149 -24.17 11.54 -3.97
C ASN A 149 -23.65 10.45 -4.90
N GLU A 150 -23.61 10.74 -6.21
CA GLU A 150 -23.11 9.81 -7.21
C GLU A 150 -21.58 9.87 -7.34
N TRP A 151 -20.98 8.67 -7.35
CA TRP A 151 -19.54 8.46 -7.49
C TRP A 151 -19.30 7.41 -8.58
N ALA A 152 -18.21 7.59 -9.31
CA ALA A 152 -17.70 6.56 -10.22
C ALA A 152 -16.59 5.77 -9.53
N ASN A 153 -16.72 4.44 -9.45
CA ASN A 153 -15.57 3.58 -9.16
C ASN A 153 -14.73 3.50 -10.44
N VAL A 154 -13.46 3.89 -10.35
CA VAL A 154 -12.59 4.09 -11.51
C VAL A 154 -11.29 3.33 -11.39
N THR A 155 -10.65 3.07 -12.55
CA THR A 155 -9.26 2.62 -12.61
C THR A 155 -8.48 3.41 -13.65
N ILE A 156 -7.16 3.47 -13.46
CA ILE A 156 -6.21 3.98 -14.44
C ILE A 156 -4.91 3.18 -14.35
N ASP A 157 -4.37 2.80 -15.49
CA ASP A 157 -3.08 2.11 -15.59
C ASP A 157 -2.00 3.11 -16.02
N GLY A 158 -0.80 2.97 -15.48
CA GLY A 158 0.32 3.83 -15.83
C GLY A 158 1.64 3.34 -15.27
N TYR A 159 2.62 4.20 -15.27
CA TYR A 159 3.97 3.92 -14.80
C TYR A 159 4.36 4.94 -13.73
N VAL A 160 4.97 4.44 -12.65
CA VAL A 160 5.48 5.26 -11.55
C VAL A 160 6.97 4.96 -11.34
N ALA A 161 7.75 5.97 -10.96
CA ALA A 161 9.16 5.78 -10.62
C ALA A 161 9.29 4.95 -9.34
N LYS A 162 10.17 3.95 -9.31
CA LYS A 162 10.40 3.09 -8.12
C LYS A 162 10.80 3.86 -6.88
N LEU A 163 11.53 4.96 -7.04
CA LEU A 163 11.96 5.80 -5.92
C LEU A 163 10.82 6.53 -5.20
N ALA A 164 9.65 6.64 -5.84
CA ALA A 164 8.50 7.35 -5.29
C ALA A 164 7.48 6.44 -4.58
N VAL A 165 7.74 5.13 -4.53
CA VAL A 165 6.82 4.14 -3.97
C VAL A 165 7.52 3.25 -2.94
N THR A 166 6.75 2.68 -2.02
CA THR A 166 7.18 1.73 -1.01
C THR A 166 6.21 0.55 -0.93
N ASP A 167 6.69 -0.62 -0.54
CA ASP A 167 5.90 -1.79 -0.19
C ASP A 167 5.42 -1.78 1.28
N ASP A 168 5.91 -0.82 2.05
CA ASP A 168 5.67 -0.68 3.48
C ASP A 168 4.88 0.61 3.78
N ALA A 169 3.55 0.49 3.89
CA ALA A 169 2.68 1.61 4.24
C ALA A 169 2.96 2.17 5.64
N ALA A 170 3.49 1.36 6.57
CA ALA A 170 3.76 1.82 7.93
C ALA A 170 4.76 2.98 7.95
N LYS A 171 5.75 3.00 7.04
CA LYS A 171 6.71 4.10 6.92
C LYS A 171 6.05 5.45 6.66
N ILE A 172 4.96 5.47 5.89
CA ILE A 172 4.22 6.70 5.59
C ILE A 172 3.49 7.17 6.85
N TYR A 173 2.82 6.25 7.55
CA TYR A 173 2.06 6.57 8.76
C TYR A 173 2.97 6.97 9.93
N ASP A 174 4.10 6.29 10.12
CA ASP A 174 5.09 6.64 11.14
C ASP A 174 5.70 8.02 10.88
N ALA A 175 6.01 8.34 9.62
CA ALA A 175 6.47 9.69 9.24
C ALA A 175 5.41 10.75 9.53
N GLY A 176 4.14 10.49 9.22
CA GLY A 176 3.02 11.39 9.52
C GLY A 176 2.82 11.61 11.02
N GLU A 177 2.92 10.55 11.82
CA GLU A 177 2.84 10.63 13.29
C GLU A 177 3.98 11.48 13.88
N ASN A 178 5.20 11.30 13.37
CA ASN A 178 6.33 12.11 13.81
C ASN A 178 6.14 13.58 13.45
N LEU A 179 5.69 13.88 12.23
CA LEU A 179 5.36 15.26 11.83
C LEU A 179 4.29 15.87 12.73
N PHE A 180 3.24 15.13 13.09
CA PHE A 180 2.21 15.60 14.01
C PHE A 180 2.78 15.98 15.37
N LYS A 181 3.60 15.11 15.95
CA LYS A 181 4.23 15.35 17.25
C LYS A 181 5.20 16.51 17.23
N GLU A 182 6.05 16.61 16.20
CA GLU A 182 7.12 17.60 16.12
C GLU A 182 6.61 18.98 15.69
N ARG A 183 5.74 19.04 14.68
CA ARG A 183 5.28 20.32 14.10
C ARG A 183 4.10 20.91 14.86
N CYS A 184 3.12 20.10 15.23
CA CYS A 184 1.91 20.59 15.90
C CYS A 184 2.10 20.70 17.42
N GLY A 185 2.83 19.76 18.02
CA GLY A 185 3.07 19.75 19.49
C GLY A 185 4.01 20.83 20.00
N SER A 186 4.67 21.60 19.11
CA SER A 186 5.63 22.64 19.51
C SER A 186 4.96 23.92 20.05
N CYS A 187 3.71 24.20 19.68
CA CYS A 187 3.02 25.47 20.02
C CYS A 187 1.90 25.30 21.03
N HIS A 188 1.21 24.18 21.03
CA HIS A 188 0.09 23.86 21.96
C HIS A 188 -0.03 22.35 22.17
N ALA A 189 -0.92 21.94 23.07
CA ALA A 189 -1.24 20.53 23.25
C ALA A 189 -1.82 19.94 21.96
N LEU A 190 -1.42 18.71 21.64
CA LEU A 190 -1.93 18.01 20.47
C LEU A 190 -3.41 17.69 20.63
N HIS A 191 -4.15 17.83 19.52
CA HIS A 191 -5.51 17.33 19.42
C HIS A 191 -5.54 15.80 19.47
N GLY A 192 -6.60 15.20 20.02
CA GLY A 192 -6.85 13.78 19.85
C GLY A 192 -7.12 13.43 18.38
N TYR A 193 -6.72 12.25 17.96
CA TYR A 193 -6.94 11.82 16.56
C TYR A 193 -8.43 11.70 16.22
N ASP A 194 -9.27 11.48 17.23
CA ASP A 194 -10.72 11.33 17.17
C ASP A 194 -11.49 12.65 17.39
N GLU A 195 -10.78 13.76 17.60
CA GLU A 195 -11.41 15.06 17.87
C GLU A 195 -12.09 15.65 16.61
N PHE A 196 -11.54 15.32 15.43
CA PHE A 196 -12.10 15.76 14.15
C PHE A 196 -12.40 14.56 13.26
N ASN A 197 -13.49 14.66 12.49
CA ASN A 197 -13.87 13.70 11.46
C ASN A 197 -12.79 13.64 10.34
N VAL A 198 -12.69 12.49 9.68
CA VAL A 198 -11.72 12.21 8.61
C VAL A 198 -11.72 13.26 7.49
N ASN A 199 -12.88 13.82 7.14
CA ASN A 199 -13.01 14.85 6.10
C ASN A 199 -12.71 16.27 6.62
N VAL A 200 -12.62 16.47 7.94
CA VAL A 200 -12.34 17.76 8.56
C VAL A 200 -10.84 17.97 8.79
N TRP A 201 -10.09 16.92 9.06
CA TRP A 201 -8.65 17.00 9.33
C TRP A 201 -7.84 17.79 8.28
N PRO A 202 -8.06 17.63 6.96
CA PRO A 202 -7.31 18.41 5.95
C PRO A 202 -7.42 19.92 6.18
N SER A 203 -8.63 20.43 6.44
CA SER A 203 -8.84 21.88 6.67
C SER A 203 -8.27 22.35 8.01
N VAL A 204 -8.29 21.52 9.05
CA VAL A 204 -7.65 21.85 10.33
C VAL A 204 -6.14 22.03 10.13
N VAL A 205 -5.47 21.06 9.46
CA VAL A 205 -4.04 21.15 9.18
C VAL A 205 -3.72 22.35 8.29
N GLU A 206 -4.55 22.64 7.28
CA GLU A 206 -4.36 23.76 6.36
C GLU A 206 -4.31 25.11 7.10
N THR A 207 -5.13 25.32 8.13
CA THR A 207 -5.11 26.54 8.94
C THR A 207 -3.79 26.74 9.70
N MET A 208 -3.04 25.65 9.94
CA MET A 208 -1.79 25.66 10.70
C MET A 208 -0.52 25.66 9.83
N ILE A 209 -0.64 25.50 8.50
CA ILE A 209 0.52 25.36 7.59
C ILE A 209 1.55 26.49 7.79
N GLN A 210 1.09 27.75 7.81
CA GLN A 210 2.00 28.91 7.92
C GLN A 210 2.74 28.96 9.26
N ASN A 211 2.12 28.46 10.33
CA ASN A 211 2.69 28.49 11.67
C ASN A 211 3.60 27.27 11.93
N SER A 212 3.27 26.12 11.34
CA SER A 212 4.00 24.84 11.52
C SER A 212 5.24 24.72 10.65
N GLY A 213 5.36 25.53 9.58
CA GLY A 213 6.45 25.45 8.61
C GLY A 213 6.44 24.15 7.79
N LEU A 214 5.29 23.47 7.70
CA LEU A 214 5.13 22.25 6.88
C LEU A 214 5.43 22.55 5.41
N GLN A 215 6.23 21.66 4.80
CA GLN A 215 6.39 21.65 3.35
C GLN A 215 5.20 20.92 2.69
N PRO A 216 4.96 21.11 1.38
CA PRO A 216 3.79 20.53 0.69
C PRO A 216 3.70 18.99 0.80
N ASP A 217 4.82 18.28 0.72
CA ASP A 217 4.91 16.83 0.87
C ASP A 217 4.77 16.36 2.33
N GLU A 218 5.28 17.16 3.29
CA GLU A 218 5.04 16.94 4.73
C GLU A 218 3.55 17.11 5.07
N TYR A 219 2.88 18.10 4.47
CA TYR A 219 1.43 18.31 4.63
C TYR A 219 0.64 17.07 4.18
N GLU A 220 0.91 16.55 2.98
CA GLU A 220 0.21 15.37 2.48
C GLU A 220 0.44 14.15 3.37
N THR A 221 1.68 13.93 3.82
CA THR A 221 2.04 12.82 4.71
C THR A 221 1.33 12.92 6.06
N LEU A 222 1.29 14.13 6.65
CA LEU A 222 0.60 14.40 7.90
C LEU A 222 -0.90 14.19 7.78
N VAL A 223 -1.53 14.75 6.74
CA VAL A 223 -2.97 14.62 6.50
C VAL A 223 -3.34 13.15 6.30
N ARG A 224 -2.57 12.41 5.50
CA ARG A 224 -2.78 10.96 5.29
C ARG A 224 -2.76 10.19 6.61
N PHE A 225 -1.81 10.47 7.49
CA PHE A 225 -1.74 9.86 8.81
C PHE A 225 -2.98 10.19 9.65
N LEU A 226 -3.34 11.47 9.78
CA LEU A 226 -4.49 11.89 10.58
C LEU A 226 -5.80 11.30 10.06
N GLN A 227 -6.03 11.30 8.76
CA GLN A 227 -7.19 10.66 8.14
C GLN A 227 -7.26 9.14 8.38
N SER A 228 -6.10 8.48 8.55
CA SER A 228 -6.06 7.05 8.89
C SER A 228 -6.49 6.72 10.31
N LYS A 229 -6.44 7.70 11.21
CA LYS A 229 -6.78 7.57 12.66
C LYS A 229 -8.13 8.16 13.01
N ALA A 230 -8.62 9.07 12.19
CA ALA A 230 -9.85 9.80 12.45
C ALA A 230 -11.11 8.94 12.30
N PRO A 231 -12.19 9.24 13.06
CA PRO A 231 -13.49 8.63 12.84
C PRO A 231 -14.06 9.07 11.48
N VAL A 232 -14.90 8.21 10.91
CA VAL A 232 -15.61 8.50 9.64
C VAL A 232 -16.81 9.40 9.87
N GLU A 233 -17.44 9.27 11.07
CA GLU A 233 -18.60 10.06 11.55
C GLU A 233 -18.30 10.73 12.88
#